data_29d55c475923e71850984f99d49be9b5
#
_entry.id   29d55c475923e71850984f99d49be9b5
#
_cell.length_a   1.000
_cell.length_b   1.000
_cell.length_c   1.000
_cell.angle_alpha   90.00
_cell.angle_beta   90.00
_cell.angle_gamma   90.00
#
_symmetry.space_group_name_H-M   'P 1'
#
loop_
_entity.id
_entity.type
_entity.pdbx_description
1 polymer ?
#
loop_
_entity_poly.entity_id
_entity_poly.type
_entity_poly.pdbx_seq_one_letter_code
_entity_poly.pdbx_strand_id
1 'polypeptide(L)'
;MTSIFATIRKSLRKKTLIVKVETIVAKNSNVGSSLRYAGSIAEVATTMVSFSSPGTVKSVRVTEGKKVNKGALVATLDDTSAKSALEIASALKNQAEDARTRMEKLHENKTISEIQWMDVESKYRQAIAAEKLAQKALDDCKLYAPATGIVAGKSLEVGQNVVPSAPVFRIVNIATVKAVVAFPEKDVASLNVGDKVEVRVGALGGKAFEGKITNKGISANPLSRSYQIEAELKNKSGELLPGMLLEMTIDSKNSVTGVELPASAVLLDEYNRSFVWVVRGGKTTRKNVETSLGNGSQLLVQGIDDGDSVVVKGMSKVGEGDRVQTANQTVVQ
;
A
#
# COMPACT_ATOMS: atom_id res chain seq x y z
N MET A 1 -19.63 -15.01 91.63
CA MET A 1 -19.75 -14.10 90.47
C MET A 1 -19.21 -14.82 89.24
N THR A 2 -19.89 -15.78 88.71
CA THR A 2 -19.42 -16.57 87.55
C THR A 2 -20.66 -17.15 86.88
N SER A 3 -21.40 -16.36 86.08
CA SER A 3 -22.50 -16.90 85.27
C SER A 3 -23.23 -15.87 84.40
N ILE A 4 -22.54 -14.95 83.65
CA ILE A 4 -23.20 -14.03 82.72
C ILE A 4 -22.48 -13.92 81.33
N PHE A 5 -21.38 -14.62 81.15
CA PHE A 5 -20.66 -14.51 79.86
C PHE A 5 -20.90 -15.63 78.85
N ALA A 6 -21.90 -16.50 79.02
CA ALA A 6 -22.13 -17.67 78.17
C ALA A 6 -23.31 -17.56 77.20
N THR A 7 -23.98 -16.38 77.01
CA THR A 7 -25.23 -16.32 76.24
C THR A 7 -25.29 -15.35 75.10
N ILE A 8 -24.13 -14.84 74.60
CA ILE A 8 -24.09 -13.97 73.39
C ILE A 8 -23.21 -14.58 72.27
N ARG A 9 -23.34 -15.87 72.09
CA ARG A 9 -22.86 -16.56 70.88
C ARG A 9 -24.01 -17.14 70.09
N LYS A 10 -25.08 -16.37 69.94
CA LYS A 10 -26.21 -16.80 69.10
C LYS A 10 -26.24 -16.05 67.81
N SER A 11 -25.68 -16.74 66.79
CA SER A 11 -26.24 -16.70 65.41
C SER A 11 -26.36 -15.34 64.75
N LEU A 12 -25.23 -14.80 64.30
CA LEU A 12 -25.26 -14.10 63.01
C LEU A 12 -25.39 -15.14 61.91
N ARG A 13 -26.59 -15.69 61.65
CA ARG A 13 -26.95 -16.30 60.40
C ARG A 13 -26.89 -15.19 59.37
N LYS A 14 -25.78 -15.11 58.61
CA LYS A 14 -25.66 -14.33 57.39
C LYS A 14 -26.88 -14.73 56.55
N LYS A 15 -27.89 -13.85 56.47
CA LYS A 15 -29.04 -13.99 55.59
C LYS A 15 -28.43 -14.09 54.19
N THR A 16 -28.42 -15.28 53.63
CA THR A 16 -27.87 -15.57 52.32
C THR A 16 -28.81 -14.87 51.32
N LEU A 17 -28.51 -13.63 51.01
CA LEU A 17 -29.22 -12.89 49.95
C LEU A 17 -28.91 -13.62 48.64
N ILE A 18 -29.96 -14.18 48.04
CA ILE A 18 -29.86 -14.77 46.70
C ILE A 18 -29.95 -13.61 45.73
N VAL A 19 -28.86 -13.31 45.06
CA VAL A 19 -28.79 -12.23 44.04
C VAL A 19 -29.23 -12.80 42.69
N LYS A 20 -30.17 -12.13 42.06
CA LYS A 20 -30.56 -12.48 40.67
C LYS A 20 -29.52 -11.92 39.70
N VAL A 21 -28.97 -12.79 38.86
CA VAL A 21 -27.98 -12.46 37.84
C VAL A 21 -28.37 -13.06 36.49
N GLU A 22 -28.01 -12.38 35.41
CA GLU A 22 -28.09 -12.97 34.07
C GLU A 22 -26.73 -13.56 33.69
N THR A 23 -26.73 -14.76 33.12
CA THR A 23 -25.52 -15.48 32.74
C THR A 23 -25.55 -15.87 31.27
N ILE A 24 -24.39 -15.89 30.64
CA ILE A 24 -24.16 -16.49 29.33
C ILE A 24 -23.27 -17.72 29.51
N VAL A 25 -23.59 -18.79 28.81
CA VAL A 25 -22.71 -19.97 28.77
C VAL A 25 -21.56 -19.68 27.85
N ALA A 26 -20.35 -19.76 28.38
CA ALA A 26 -19.12 -19.59 27.64
C ALA A 26 -19.02 -20.65 26.53
N LYS A 27 -18.79 -20.19 25.29
CA LYS A 27 -18.53 -21.06 24.16
C LYS A 27 -17.25 -20.55 23.51
N ASN A 28 -16.23 -21.38 23.48
CA ASN A 28 -14.99 -21.06 22.83
C ASN A 28 -15.22 -20.89 21.34
N SER A 29 -14.86 -19.72 20.83
CA SER A 29 -14.80 -19.42 19.41
C SER A 29 -13.36 -19.11 19.02
N ASN A 30 -12.97 -19.56 17.84
CA ASN A 30 -11.72 -19.14 17.24
C ASN A 30 -11.99 -17.83 16.52
N VAL A 31 -11.65 -16.73 17.16
CA VAL A 31 -11.75 -15.41 16.52
C VAL A 31 -10.41 -15.13 15.84
N GLY A 32 -10.46 -15.07 14.51
CA GLY A 32 -9.31 -14.58 13.74
C GLY A 32 -9.07 -13.12 14.12
N SER A 33 -7.90 -12.82 14.67
CA SER A 33 -7.54 -11.42 14.89
C SER A 33 -7.23 -10.79 13.53
N SER A 34 -7.89 -9.71 13.17
CA SER A 34 -7.53 -8.92 12.01
C SER A 34 -6.62 -7.76 12.42
N LEU A 35 -5.51 -7.62 11.72
CA LEU A 35 -4.62 -6.49 11.89
C LEU A 35 -5.10 -5.34 11.00
N ARG A 36 -5.26 -4.14 11.58
CA ARG A 36 -5.71 -2.94 10.88
C ARG A 36 -4.69 -1.83 11.05
N TYR A 37 -4.22 -1.31 9.92
CA TYR A 37 -3.24 -0.24 9.91
C TYR A 37 -3.54 0.77 8.83
N ALA A 38 -3.34 2.04 9.17
CA ALA A 38 -3.46 3.13 8.22
C ALA A 38 -2.24 3.22 7.31
N GLY A 39 -2.47 3.66 6.08
CA GLY A 39 -1.44 3.86 5.09
C GLY A 39 -1.89 4.80 3.99
N SER A 40 -1.20 4.73 2.84
CA SER A 40 -1.53 5.54 1.68
C SER A 40 -1.41 4.75 0.38
N ILE A 41 -2.15 5.20 -0.63
CA ILE A 41 -1.98 4.73 -2.00
C ILE A 41 -0.73 5.35 -2.59
N ALA A 42 0.10 4.55 -3.24
CA ALA A 42 1.25 4.99 -4.01
C ALA A 42 1.21 4.44 -5.44
N GLU A 43 1.90 5.11 -6.33
CA GLU A 43 2.13 4.62 -7.68
C GLU A 43 3.07 3.41 -7.69
N VAL A 44 2.79 2.44 -8.58
CA VAL A 44 3.70 1.29 -8.80
C VAL A 44 4.96 1.74 -9.53
N ALA A 45 4.79 2.60 -10.55
CA ALA A 45 5.91 3.11 -11.34
C ALA A 45 5.66 4.56 -11.75
N THR A 46 6.70 5.34 -11.65
CA THR A 46 6.76 6.73 -12.11
C THR A 46 7.84 6.84 -13.18
N THR A 47 7.49 7.44 -14.30
CA THR A 47 8.43 7.72 -15.38
C THR A 47 8.68 9.23 -15.46
N MET A 48 9.90 9.63 -15.19
CA MET A 48 10.36 11.00 -15.43
C MET A 48 10.76 11.14 -16.90
N VAL A 49 10.29 12.20 -17.55
CA VAL A 49 10.51 12.45 -18.96
C VAL A 49 11.29 13.75 -19.11
N SER A 50 12.40 13.71 -19.84
CA SER A 50 13.29 14.85 -20.07
C SER A 50 13.70 14.90 -21.54
N PHE A 51 14.12 16.08 -22.02
CA PHE A 51 14.76 16.19 -23.31
C PHE A 51 16.21 15.68 -23.29
N SER A 52 16.64 15.13 -24.39
CA SER A 52 18.04 14.70 -24.60
C SER A 52 18.96 15.85 -25.06
N SER A 53 18.38 16.89 -25.69
CA SER A 53 19.09 18.06 -26.22
C SER A 53 18.62 19.34 -25.54
N PRO A 54 19.49 20.36 -25.45
CA PRO A 54 19.10 21.68 -24.98
C PRO A 54 18.32 22.42 -26.10
N GLY A 55 17.48 23.37 -25.70
CA GLY A 55 16.77 24.20 -26.66
C GLY A 55 15.61 24.96 -26.04
N THR A 56 14.97 25.81 -26.86
CA THR A 56 13.77 26.55 -26.44
C THR A 56 12.51 25.76 -26.80
N VAL A 57 11.57 25.69 -25.87
CA VAL A 57 10.31 24.98 -26.07
C VAL A 57 9.43 25.72 -27.06
N LYS A 58 9.09 25.04 -28.15
CA LYS A 58 8.21 25.57 -29.22
C LYS A 58 6.74 25.24 -28.94
N SER A 59 6.45 24.05 -28.47
CA SER A 59 5.09 23.65 -28.16
C SER A 59 5.01 22.58 -27.04
N VAL A 60 3.93 22.64 -26.25
CA VAL A 60 3.56 21.64 -25.26
C VAL A 60 2.16 21.13 -25.61
N ARG A 61 2.01 19.81 -25.80
CA ARG A 61 0.79 19.19 -26.32
C ARG A 61 -0.04 18.46 -25.26
N VAL A 62 0.48 18.41 -24.04
CA VAL A 62 -0.16 17.70 -22.92
C VAL A 62 -0.36 18.63 -21.73
N THR A 63 -1.40 18.31 -20.94
CA THR A 63 -1.71 18.99 -19.68
C THR A 63 -1.73 17.98 -18.55
N GLU A 64 -1.54 18.43 -17.31
CA GLU A 64 -1.68 17.57 -16.13
C GLU A 64 -3.07 16.93 -16.10
N GLY A 65 -3.13 15.72 -15.57
CA GLY A 65 -4.35 14.90 -15.49
C GLY A 65 -4.73 14.19 -16.79
N LYS A 66 -4.12 14.54 -17.95
CA LYS A 66 -4.43 13.84 -19.21
C LYS A 66 -3.71 12.51 -19.34
N LYS A 67 -4.42 11.54 -19.91
CA LYS A 67 -3.86 10.25 -20.30
C LYS A 67 -3.04 10.41 -21.58
N VAL A 68 -1.86 9.81 -21.60
CA VAL A 68 -0.96 9.73 -22.74
C VAL A 68 -0.62 8.29 -23.05
N ASN A 69 -0.46 7.95 -24.31
CA ASN A 69 -0.02 6.64 -24.76
C ASN A 69 1.49 6.66 -25.04
N LYS A 70 2.14 5.52 -24.85
CA LYS A 70 3.54 5.35 -25.26
C LYS A 70 3.71 5.75 -26.72
N GLY A 71 4.75 6.57 -27.02
CA GLY A 71 5.03 7.09 -28.35
C GLY A 71 4.23 8.35 -28.74
N ALA A 72 3.35 8.87 -27.88
CA ALA A 72 2.66 10.12 -28.13
C ALA A 72 3.63 11.31 -28.05
N LEU A 73 3.56 12.27 -28.96
CA LEU A 73 4.34 13.49 -28.94
C LEU A 73 3.79 14.43 -27.86
N VAL A 74 4.60 14.73 -26.87
CA VAL A 74 4.20 15.52 -25.68
C VAL A 74 4.69 16.96 -25.73
N ALA A 75 5.86 17.21 -26.32
CA ALA A 75 6.41 18.56 -26.50
C ALA A 75 7.42 18.60 -27.66
N THR A 76 7.71 19.81 -28.14
CA THR A 76 8.75 20.05 -29.17
C THR A 76 9.61 21.24 -28.79
N LEU A 77 10.88 21.14 -29.10
CA LEU A 77 11.79 22.29 -29.11
C LEU A 77 11.72 23.03 -30.46
N ASP A 78 12.34 24.19 -30.52
CA ASP A 78 12.63 24.86 -31.81
C ASP A 78 13.63 24.01 -32.60
N ASP A 79 13.18 23.55 -33.74
CA ASP A 79 13.85 22.59 -34.60
C ASP A 79 14.51 23.26 -35.85
N THR A 80 14.50 24.60 -35.91
CA THR A 80 14.92 25.33 -37.09
C THR A 80 16.40 25.06 -37.45
N SER A 81 17.29 25.17 -36.47
CA SER A 81 18.72 24.92 -36.68
C SER A 81 19.03 23.44 -36.97
N ALA A 82 18.32 22.53 -36.32
CA ALA A 82 18.48 21.09 -36.55
C ALA A 82 18.02 20.69 -37.96
N LYS A 83 16.92 21.27 -38.45
CA LYS A 83 16.46 21.06 -39.83
C LYS A 83 17.48 21.53 -40.85
N SER A 84 18.02 22.74 -40.67
CA SER A 84 19.05 23.27 -41.57
C SER A 84 20.32 22.44 -41.57
N ALA A 85 20.74 21.93 -40.39
CA ALA A 85 21.89 21.04 -40.29
C ALA A 85 21.65 19.69 -41.00
N LEU A 86 20.44 19.14 -40.91
CA LEU A 86 20.07 17.91 -41.62
C LEU A 86 20.06 18.14 -43.14
N GLU A 87 19.54 19.27 -43.62
CA GLU A 87 19.51 19.60 -45.03
C GLU A 87 20.91 19.68 -45.63
N ILE A 88 21.86 20.35 -44.91
CA ILE A 88 23.27 20.41 -45.29
C ILE A 88 23.89 19.01 -45.34
N ALA A 89 23.68 18.20 -44.30
CA ALA A 89 24.25 16.87 -44.21
C ALA A 89 23.69 15.93 -45.31
N SER A 90 22.41 16.03 -45.61
CA SER A 90 21.77 15.27 -46.70
C SER A 90 22.30 15.67 -48.06
N ALA A 91 22.54 16.98 -48.31
CA ALA A 91 23.18 17.46 -49.56
C ALA A 91 24.60 16.89 -49.73
N LEU A 92 25.41 16.91 -48.65
CA LEU A 92 26.76 16.34 -48.66
C LEU A 92 26.76 14.82 -48.91
N LYS A 93 25.81 14.11 -48.31
CA LYS A 93 25.65 12.66 -48.54
C LYS A 93 25.31 12.40 -50.01
N ASN A 94 24.34 13.10 -50.58
CA ASN A 94 23.93 12.93 -51.97
C ASN A 94 25.12 13.21 -52.92
N GLN A 95 25.91 14.25 -52.65
CA GLN A 95 27.13 14.53 -53.41
C GLN A 95 28.16 13.38 -53.33
N ALA A 96 28.37 12.83 -52.13
CA ALA A 96 29.29 11.72 -51.93
C ALA A 96 28.78 10.42 -52.59
N GLU A 97 27.46 10.19 -52.56
CA GLU A 97 26.82 9.07 -53.21
C GLU A 97 26.95 9.10 -54.72
N ASP A 98 26.75 10.30 -55.33
CA ASP A 98 26.96 10.53 -56.76
C ASP A 98 28.44 10.32 -57.16
N ALA A 99 29.37 10.77 -56.33
CA ALA A 99 30.79 10.56 -56.56
C ALA A 99 31.14 9.07 -56.47
N ARG A 100 30.62 8.37 -55.46
CA ARG A 100 30.80 6.93 -55.26
C ARG A 100 30.28 6.15 -56.48
N THR A 101 29.05 6.44 -56.93
CA THR A 101 28.40 5.73 -58.03
C THR A 101 29.17 5.89 -59.36
N ARG A 102 29.76 7.09 -59.59
CA ARG A 102 30.62 7.32 -60.77
C ARG A 102 31.94 6.56 -60.68
N MET A 103 32.59 6.58 -59.49
CA MET A 103 33.87 5.93 -59.28
C MET A 103 33.77 4.41 -59.23
N GLU A 104 32.65 3.86 -58.80
CA GLU A 104 32.36 2.43 -58.79
C GLU A 104 32.45 1.82 -60.20
N LYS A 105 31.86 2.47 -61.18
CA LYS A 105 31.95 2.05 -62.61
C LYS A 105 33.39 2.11 -63.14
N LEU A 106 34.19 3.12 -62.70
CA LEU A 106 35.60 3.25 -63.07
C LEU A 106 36.47 2.20 -62.36
N HIS A 107 36.16 1.89 -61.16
CA HIS A 107 36.83 0.85 -60.37
C HIS A 107 36.56 -0.58 -60.95
N GLU A 108 35.31 -0.89 -61.29
CA GLU A 108 34.95 -2.15 -61.96
C GLU A 108 35.70 -2.33 -63.29
N ASN A 109 35.89 -1.22 -64.03
CA ASN A 109 36.63 -1.22 -65.28
C ASN A 109 38.19 -1.12 -65.05
N LYS A 110 38.66 -1.19 -63.81
CA LYS A 110 40.09 -1.11 -63.43
C LYS A 110 40.75 0.21 -63.90
N THR A 111 39.99 1.30 -64.05
CA THR A 111 40.47 2.59 -64.52
C THR A 111 41.03 3.46 -63.40
N ILE A 112 40.69 3.17 -62.15
CA ILE A 112 41.17 3.87 -60.94
C ILE A 112 41.90 2.91 -60.02
N SER A 113 42.76 3.44 -59.16
CA SER A 113 43.50 2.64 -58.16
C SER A 113 42.58 2.27 -56.97
N GLU A 114 42.93 1.17 -56.28
CA GLU A 114 42.25 0.77 -55.06
C GLU A 114 42.24 1.87 -53.99
N ILE A 115 43.34 2.62 -53.86
CA ILE A 115 43.46 3.75 -52.93
C ILE A 115 42.43 4.86 -53.25
N GLN A 116 42.24 5.19 -54.54
CA GLN A 116 41.22 6.17 -54.97
C GLN A 116 39.81 5.70 -54.67
N TRP A 117 39.54 4.40 -54.92
CA TRP A 117 38.24 3.81 -54.57
C TRP A 117 37.99 3.85 -53.04
N MET A 118 38.96 3.46 -52.24
CA MET A 118 38.84 3.47 -50.77
C MET A 118 38.66 4.88 -50.22
N ASP A 119 39.24 5.91 -50.80
CA ASP A 119 39.04 7.32 -50.38
C ASP A 119 37.59 7.76 -50.62
N VAL A 120 37.03 7.45 -51.79
CA VAL A 120 35.63 7.80 -52.13
C VAL A 120 34.66 7.04 -51.25
N GLU A 121 34.88 5.74 -51.04
CA GLU A 121 34.05 4.91 -50.14
C GLU A 121 34.11 5.42 -48.69
N SER A 122 35.27 5.87 -48.24
CA SER A 122 35.45 6.46 -46.91
C SER A 122 34.66 7.76 -46.75
N LYS A 123 34.75 8.66 -47.76
CA LYS A 123 33.98 9.92 -47.79
C LYS A 123 32.49 9.72 -47.80
N TYR A 124 32.01 8.72 -48.54
CA TYR A 124 30.57 8.36 -48.54
C TYR A 124 30.10 7.86 -47.17
N ARG A 125 30.87 6.97 -46.54
CA ARG A 125 30.56 6.50 -45.18
C ARG A 125 30.56 7.62 -44.14
N GLN A 126 31.50 8.60 -44.25
CA GLN A 126 31.53 9.78 -43.39
C GLN A 126 30.26 10.64 -43.57
N ALA A 127 29.82 10.84 -44.82
CA ALA A 127 28.65 11.64 -45.15
C ALA A 127 27.36 10.98 -44.62
N ILE A 128 27.25 9.66 -44.71
CA ILE A 128 26.13 8.90 -44.09
C ILE A 128 26.11 9.08 -42.57
N ALA A 129 27.29 9.02 -41.93
CA ALA A 129 27.37 9.18 -40.49
C ALA A 129 26.97 10.60 -40.04
N ALA A 130 27.39 11.61 -40.81
CA ALA A 130 27.02 13.01 -40.57
C ALA A 130 25.51 13.24 -40.73
N GLU A 131 24.87 12.68 -41.77
CA GLU A 131 23.41 12.76 -41.95
C GLU A 131 22.65 12.08 -40.77
N LYS A 132 23.08 10.90 -40.37
CA LYS A 132 22.50 10.20 -39.21
C LYS A 132 22.60 11.02 -37.93
N LEU A 133 23.71 11.69 -37.70
CA LEU A 133 23.91 12.56 -36.54
C LEU A 133 22.97 13.78 -36.59
N ALA A 134 22.85 14.43 -37.74
CA ALA A 134 21.94 15.57 -37.94
C ALA A 134 20.45 15.13 -37.80
N GLN A 135 20.10 13.98 -38.36
CA GLN A 135 18.75 13.40 -38.17
C GLN A 135 18.44 13.11 -36.67
N LYS A 136 19.40 12.55 -35.94
CA LYS A 136 19.24 12.31 -34.51
C LYS A 136 19.02 13.60 -33.73
N ALA A 137 19.77 14.66 -34.06
CA ALA A 137 19.61 15.98 -33.45
C ALA A 137 18.21 16.56 -33.70
N LEU A 138 17.66 16.40 -34.89
CA LEU A 138 16.30 16.80 -35.24
C LEU A 138 15.26 15.98 -34.50
N ASP A 139 15.46 14.67 -34.37
CA ASP A 139 14.55 13.79 -33.62
C ASP A 139 14.57 14.11 -32.11
N ASP A 140 15.74 14.50 -31.57
CA ASP A 140 15.88 14.89 -30.17
C ASP A 140 15.17 16.23 -29.84
N CYS A 141 14.77 17.01 -30.85
CA CYS A 141 13.88 18.16 -30.66
C CYS A 141 12.43 17.75 -30.36
N LYS A 142 12.07 16.49 -30.52
CA LYS A 142 10.73 15.97 -30.27
C LYS A 142 10.73 15.10 -29.03
N LEU A 143 9.87 15.41 -28.08
CA LEU A 143 9.74 14.64 -26.86
C LEU A 143 8.52 13.73 -26.94
N TYR A 144 8.75 12.43 -26.83
CA TYR A 144 7.72 11.41 -26.86
C TYR A 144 7.52 10.78 -25.47
N ALA A 145 6.28 10.39 -25.16
CA ALA A 145 5.98 9.66 -23.93
C ALA A 145 6.61 8.26 -23.97
N PRO A 146 7.51 7.91 -23.05
CA PRO A 146 8.16 6.58 -23.03
C PRO A 146 7.24 5.46 -22.54
N ALA A 147 6.16 5.82 -21.83
CA ALA A 147 5.19 4.89 -21.27
C ALA A 147 3.77 5.42 -21.41
N THR A 148 2.79 4.50 -21.36
CA THR A 148 1.37 4.86 -21.24
C THR A 148 1.05 5.17 -19.79
N GLY A 149 0.35 6.29 -19.52
CA GLY A 149 -0.02 6.69 -18.17
C GLY A 149 -0.77 8.02 -18.15
N ILE A 150 -0.81 8.64 -16.97
CA ILE A 150 -1.39 9.97 -16.76
C ILE A 150 -0.25 10.94 -16.43
N VAL A 151 -0.31 12.13 -17.00
CA VAL A 151 0.64 13.20 -16.69
C VAL A 151 0.33 13.72 -15.27
N ALA A 152 1.20 13.39 -14.32
CA ALA A 152 1.03 13.75 -12.90
C ALA A 152 1.81 15.00 -12.49
N GLY A 153 2.66 15.52 -13.37
CA GLY A 153 3.38 16.78 -13.15
C GLY A 153 3.92 17.31 -14.46
N LYS A 154 3.81 18.62 -14.66
CA LYS A 154 4.31 19.38 -15.82
C LYS A 154 5.13 20.57 -15.31
N SER A 155 6.43 20.59 -15.61
CA SER A 155 7.34 21.69 -15.28
C SER A 155 7.87 22.33 -16.56
N LEU A 156 7.01 22.51 -17.56
CA LEU A 156 7.42 22.97 -18.90
C LEU A 156 6.40 23.98 -19.46
N GLU A 157 6.93 25.13 -19.91
CA GLU A 157 6.13 26.15 -20.57
C GLU A 157 6.73 26.52 -21.95
N VAL A 158 5.87 26.99 -22.87
CA VAL A 158 6.30 27.45 -24.19
C VAL A 158 7.23 28.68 -24.04
N GLY A 159 8.33 28.71 -24.78
CA GLY A 159 9.35 29.75 -24.69
C GLY A 159 10.43 29.50 -23.62
N GLN A 160 10.26 28.50 -22.76
CA GLN A 160 11.25 28.14 -21.75
C GLN A 160 12.47 27.47 -22.39
N ASN A 161 13.66 27.76 -21.87
CA ASN A 161 14.89 27.04 -22.23
C ASN A 161 15.03 25.81 -21.35
N VAL A 162 15.27 24.65 -21.96
CA VAL A 162 15.49 23.38 -21.26
C VAL A 162 16.94 22.93 -21.39
N VAL A 163 17.39 22.21 -20.36
CA VAL A 163 18.70 21.57 -20.34
C VAL A 163 18.50 20.05 -20.40
N PRO A 164 19.45 19.30 -20.96
CA PRO A 164 19.39 17.85 -21.04
C PRO A 164 19.22 17.22 -19.65
N SER A 165 18.46 16.11 -19.58
CA SER A 165 18.23 15.29 -18.37
C SER A 165 17.43 15.97 -17.25
N ALA A 166 17.04 17.24 -17.38
CA ALA A 166 16.12 17.87 -16.42
C ALA A 166 14.68 17.31 -16.63
N PRO A 167 14.04 16.73 -15.62
CA PRO A 167 12.68 16.21 -15.76
C PRO A 167 11.68 17.32 -16.05
N VAL A 168 10.93 17.19 -17.14
CA VAL A 168 9.91 18.17 -17.57
C VAL A 168 8.49 17.64 -17.43
N PHE A 169 8.31 16.32 -17.45
CA PHE A 169 7.05 15.66 -17.19
C PHE A 169 7.23 14.47 -16.26
N ARG A 170 6.21 14.21 -15.48
CA ARG A 170 6.07 12.98 -14.68
C ARG A 170 4.84 12.21 -15.17
N ILE A 171 5.04 11.01 -15.67
CA ILE A 171 3.99 10.13 -16.16
C ILE A 171 3.85 8.97 -15.17
N VAL A 172 2.65 8.75 -14.65
CA VAL A 172 2.34 7.68 -13.71
C VAL A 172 1.33 6.71 -14.33
N ASN A 173 1.56 5.42 -14.12
CA ASN A 173 0.58 4.40 -14.47
C ASN A 173 -0.23 4.09 -13.21
N ILE A 174 -1.53 4.40 -13.25
CA ILE A 174 -2.47 4.14 -12.16
C ILE A 174 -3.42 2.96 -12.44
N ALA A 175 -3.23 2.19 -13.52
CA ALA A 175 -4.03 0.99 -13.77
C ALA A 175 -3.85 -0.06 -12.67
N THR A 176 -2.69 -0.05 -12.05
CA THR A 176 -2.35 -0.77 -10.84
C THR A 176 -1.70 0.22 -9.88
N VAL A 177 -2.11 0.19 -8.63
CA VAL A 177 -1.53 1.01 -7.55
C VAL A 177 -1.08 0.11 -6.42
N LYS A 178 -0.28 0.63 -5.52
CA LYS A 178 0.12 -0.09 -4.31
C LYS A 178 -0.38 0.62 -3.06
N ALA A 179 -0.90 -0.16 -2.14
CA ALA A 179 -1.15 0.27 -0.78
C ALA A 179 0.15 0.14 0.00
N VAL A 180 0.59 1.21 0.62
CA VAL A 180 1.82 1.27 1.41
C VAL A 180 1.45 1.53 2.86
N VAL A 181 1.79 0.59 3.73
CA VAL A 181 1.41 0.62 5.14
C VAL A 181 2.62 0.28 6.00
N ALA A 182 2.74 0.96 7.13
CA ALA A 182 3.80 0.72 8.11
C ALA A 182 3.28 -0.21 9.22
N PHE A 183 3.88 -1.38 9.37
CA PHE A 183 3.54 -2.37 10.40
C PHE A 183 4.60 -2.42 11.50
N PRO A 184 4.22 -2.45 12.79
CA PRO A 184 5.15 -2.67 13.89
C PRO A 184 5.86 -4.01 13.79
N GLU A 185 7.06 -4.11 14.38
CA GLU A 185 7.89 -5.33 14.37
C GLU A 185 7.14 -6.57 14.88
N LYS A 186 6.33 -6.41 15.93
CA LYS A 186 5.57 -7.51 16.54
C LYS A 186 4.60 -8.21 15.57
N ASP A 187 4.04 -7.46 14.61
CA ASP A 187 2.99 -7.95 13.72
C ASP A 187 3.53 -8.35 12.35
N VAL A 188 4.66 -7.74 11.93
CA VAL A 188 5.27 -8.00 10.63
C VAL A 188 5.74 -9.46 10.48
N ALA A 189 6.10 -10.12 11.60
CA ALA A 189 6.57 -11.51 11.58
C ALA A 189 5.50 -12.48 11.05
N SER A 190 4.22 -12.19 11.29
CA SER A 190 3.09 -13.03 10.87
C SER A 190 2.71 -12.87 9.40
N LEU A 191 3.20 -11.81 8.72
CA LEU A 191 2.85 -11.46 7.34
C LEU A 191 3.79 -12.13 6.34
N ASN A 192 3.21 -12.61 5.24
CA ASN A 192 3.97 -13.18 4.13
C ASN A 192 3.59 -12.52 2.81
N VAL A 193 4.55 -12.48 1.89
CA VAL A 193 4.28 -12.11 0.49
C VAL A 193 3.26 -13.09 -0.10
N GLY A 194 2.22 -12.55 -0.74
CA GLY A 194 1.10 -13.31 -1.28
C GLY A 194 -0.14 -13.35 -0.37
N ASP A 195 -0.04 -12.93 0.90
CA ASP A 195 -1.21 -12.84 1.78
C ASP A 195 -2.23 -11.85 1.20
N LYS A 196 -3.50 -12.19 1.32
CA LYS A 196 -4.61 -11.34 0.88
C LYS A 196 -4.81 -10.20 1.88
N VAL A 197 -5.15 -9.04 1.34
CA VAL A 197 -5.45 -7.85 2.14
C VAL A 197 -6.74 -7.21 1.65
N GLU A 198 -7.51 -6.65 2.56
CA GLU A 198 -8.61 -5.75 2.25
C GLU A 198 -8.17 -4.32 2.55
N VAL A 199 -8.35 -3.44 1.58
CA VAL A 199 -7.98 -2.03 1.69
C VAL A 199 -9.24 -1.18 1.58
N ARG A 200 -9.52 -0.37 2.59
CA ARG A 200 -10.64 0.58 2.61
C ARG A 200 -10.13 2.01 2.44
N VAL A 201 -10.73 2.74 1.52
CA VAL A 201 -10.32 4.12 1.22
C VAL A 201 -11.41 5.08 1.67
N GLY A 202 -11.10 5.88 2.68
CA GLY A 202 -12.06 6.82 3.29
C GLY A 202 -12.60 7.86 2.30
N ALA A 203 -11.75 8.38 1.42
CA ALA A 203 -12.13 9.34 0.38
C ALA A 203 -13.17 8.79 -0.63
N LEU A 204 -13.30 7.46 -0.72
CA LEU A 204 -14.26 6.77 -1.58
C LEU A 204 -15.45 6.20 -0.78
N GLY A 205 -15.82 6.84 0.34
CA GLY A 205 -16.93 6.39 1.18
C GLY A 205 -16.69 5.07 1.89
N GLY A 206 -15.42 4.69 2.13
CA GLY A 206 -15.08 3.42 2.76
C GLY A 206 -15.14 2.21 1.82
N LYS A 207 -15.15 2.43 0.51
CA LYS A 207 -15.14 1.36 -0.50
C LYS A 207 -13.94 0.44 -0.28
N ALA A 208 -14.21 -0.87 -0.27
CA ALA A 208 -13.22 -1.92 -0.08
C ALA A 208 -12.63 -2.37 -1.41
N PHE A 209 -11.33 -2.61 -1.42
CA PHE A 209 -10.57 -3.14 -2.53
C PHE A 209 -9.74 -4.33 -2.05
N GLU A 210 -9.74 -5.40 -2.82
CA GLU A 210 -8.92 -6.56 -2.54
C GLU A 210 -7.53 -6.41 -3.16
N GLY A 211 -6.52 -6.81 -2.41
CA GLY A 211 -5.14 -6.82 -2.86
C GLY A 211 -4.35 -8.02 -2.35
N LYS A 212 -3.07 -8.05 -2.71
CA LYS A 212 -2.12 -9.04 -2.20
C LYS A 212 -0.82 -8.34 -1.82
N ILE A 213 -0.22 -8.78 -0.73
CA ILE A 213 1.13 -8.32 -0.34
C ILE A 213 2.11 -8.75 -1.42
N THR A 214 2.81 -7.77 -1.99
CA THR A 214 3.84 -7.98 -3.01
C THR A 214 5.25 -7.76 -2.47
N ASN A 215 5.37 -6.91 -1.46
CA ASN A 215 6.65 -6.60 -0.87
C ASN A 215 6.54 -6.43 0.65
N LYS A 216 7.52 -7.01 1.35
CA LYS A 216 7.73 -6.87 2.78
C LYS A 216 9.10 -6.24 2.99
N GLY A 217 9.13 -5.02 3.50
CA GLY A 217 10.36 -4.30 3.77
C GLY A 217 11.30 -5.11 4.67
N ILE A 218 12.56 -5.16 4.31
CA ILE A 218 13.60 -5.89 5.06
C ILE A 218 14.28 -5.04 6.14
N SER A 219 14.04 -3.73 6.12
CA SER A 219 14.63 -2.77 7.06
C SER A 219 13.52 -1.98 7.73
N ALA A 220 13.61 -1.87 9.06
CA ALA A 220 12.70 -1.03 9.82
C ALA A 220 13.08 0.45 9.69
N ASN A 221 12.09 1.31 9.66
CA ASN A 221 12.30 2.73 9.85
C ASN A 221 12.77 2.97 11.29
N PRO A 222 13.96 3.58 11.49
CA PRO A 222 14.55 3.72 12.84
C PRO A 222 13.74 4.61 13.79
N LEU A 223 12.96 5.56 13.26
CA LEU A 223 12.14 6.46 14.07
C LEU A 223 10.83 5.79 14.52
N SER A 224 10.12 5.15 13.59
CA SER A 224 8.81 4.55 13.87
C SER A 224 8.89 3.08 14.30
N ARG A 225 10.06 2.43 14.19
CA ARG A 225 10.27 0.98 14.42
C ARG A 225 9.25 0.12 13.67
N SER A 226 8.94 0.52 12.45
CA SER A 226 7.96 -0.15 11.60
C SER A 226 8.57 -0.58 10.29
N TYR A 227 8.04 -1.65 9.75
CA TYR A 227 8.39 -2.20 8.43
C TYR A 227 7.35 -1.79 7.41
N GLN A 228 7.80 -1.37 6.25
CA GLN A 228 6.90 -1.01 5.16
C GLN A 228 6.40 -2.27 4.45
N ILE A 229 5.08 -2.40 4.37
CA ILE A 229 4.40 -3.46 3.61
C ILE A 229 3.75 -2.82 2.41
N GLU A 230 3.94 -3.43 1.25
CA GLU A 230 3.30 -2.99 0.01
C GLU A 230 2.37 -4.09 -0.50
N ALA A 231 1.15 -3.71 -0.79
CA ALA A 231 0.16 -4.59 -1.42
C ALA A 231 -0.31 -4.00 -2.74
N GLU A 232 -0.36 -4.83 -3.76
CA GLU A 232 -0.82 -4.44 -5.09
C GLU A 232 -2.34 -4.47 -5.18
N LEU A 233 -2.92 -3.41 -5.73
CA LEU A 233 -4.36 -3.23 -5.95
C LEU A 233 -4.62 -2.98 -7.43
N LYS A 234 -5.60 -3.68 -7.99
CA LYS A 234 -6.09 -3.41 -9.36
C LYS A 234 -7.00 -2.18 -9.35
N ASN A 235 -6.70 -1.21 -10.18
CA ASN A 235 -7.42 0.06 -10.28
C ASN A 235 -8.01 0.26 -11.69
N LYS A 236 -8.85 -0.66 -12.13
CA LYS A 236 -9.43 -0.62 -13.48
C LYS A 236 -10.31 0.60 -13.71
N SER A 237 -11.01 1.08 -12.69
CA SER A 237 -11.88 2.26 -12.74
C SER A 237 -11.09 3.58 -12.66
N GLY A 238 -9.80 3.56 -12.25
CA GLY A 238 -9.00 4.76 -12.05
C GLY A 238 -9.38 5.60 -10.84
N GLU A 239 -10.21 5.06 -9.92
CA GLU A 239 -10.70 5.78 -8.73
C GLU A 239 -9.63 5.92 -7.64
N LEU A 240 -8.71 4.95 -7.56
CA LEU A 240 -7.60 4.99 -6.61
C LEU A 240 -6.52 5.93 -7.13
N LEU A 241 -6.32 7.04 -6.43
CA LEU A 241 -5.30 8.02 -6.78
C LEU A 241 -4.14 7.97 -5.77
N PRO A 242 -2.88 8.07 -6.24
CA PRO A 242 -1.73 8.21 -5.35
C PRO A 242 -1.92 9.35 -4.35
N GLY A 243 -1.54 9.13 -3.09
CA GLY A 243 -1.72 10.08 -1.98
C GLY A 243 -3.02 9.89 -1.18
N MET A 244 -4.00 9.11 -1.65
CA MET A 244 -5.19 8.80 -0.85
C MET A 244 -4.82 7.99 0.39
N LEU A 245 -5.44 8.34 1.53
CA LEU A 245 -5.32 7.59 2.76
C LEU A 245 -6.19 6.33 2.72
N LEU A 246 -5.68 5.27 3.29
CA LEU A 246 -6.34 3.98 3.37
C LEU A 246 -6.22 3.33 4.75
N GLU A 247 -7.10 2.40 5.03
CA GLU A 247 -6.98 1.41 6.09
C GLU A 247 -6.81 0.03 5.46
N MET A 248 -5.73 -0.67 5.79
CA MET A 248 -5.47 -2.04 5.35
C MET A 248 -5.83 -3.00 6.47
N THR A 249 -6.65 -3.97 6.15
CA THR A 249 -7.02 -5.07 7.04
C THR A 249 -6.41 -6.37 6.51
N ILE A 250 -5.74 -7.09 7.38
CA ILE A 250 -5.14 -8.40 7.08
C ILE A 250 -5.61 -9.39 8.13
N ASP A 251 -6.13 -10.51 7.70
CA ASP A 251 -6.48 -11.59 8.62
C ASP A 251 -5.20 -12.21 9.18
N SER A 252 -5.06 -12.12 10.50
CA SER A 252 -3.93 -12.75 11.19
C SER A 252 -4.10 -14.27 11.16
N LYS A 253 -3.03 -15.00 10.85
CA LYS A 253 -3.00 -16.47 10.95
C LYS A 253 -3.03 -16.95 12.40
N ASN A 254 -2.81 -16.06 13.35
CA ASN A 254 -2.93 -16.34 14.76
C ASN A 254 -4.42 -16.21 15.17
N SER A 255 -5.17 -17.30 15.06
CA SER A 255 -6.48 -17.37 15.69
C SER A 255 -6.29 -17.44 17.21
N VAL A 256 -6.92 -16.53 17.90
CA VAL A 256 -6.96 -16.53 19.35
C VAL A 256 -8.24 -17.25 19.76
N THR A 257 -8.08 -18.37 20.47
CA THR A 257 -9.23 -19.08 21.04
C THR A 257 -9.65 -18.37 22.32
N GLY A 258 -10.90 -18.01 22.41
CA GLY A 258 -11.47 -17.34 23.59
C GLY A 258 -12.99 -17.30 23.53
N VAL A 259 -13.59 -16.70 24.53
CA VAL A 259 -15.04 -16.51 24.65
C VAL A 259 -15.38 -15.06 24.35
N GLU A 260 -16.29 -14.81 23.42
CA GLU A 260 -16.81 -13.46 23.19
C GLU A 260 -17.80 -13.07 24.28
N LEU A 261 -17.47 -12.02 25.03
CA LEU A 261 -18.32 -11.48 26.09
C LEU A 261 -18.58 -9.99 25.88
N PRO A 262 -19.76 -9.48 26.28
CA PRO A 262 -19.97 -8.02 26.32
C PRO A 262 -18.92 -7.36 27.21
N ALA A 263 -18.38 -6.21 26.78
CA ALA A 263 -17.36 -5.49 27.54
C ALA A 263 -17.81 -5.17 28.98
N SER A 264 -19.13 -5.01 29.20
CA SER A 264 -19.72 -4.80 30.51
C SER A 264 -19.56 -6.00 31.48
N ALA A 265 -19.32 -7.21 30.97
CA ALA A 265 -19.15 -8.40 31.79
C ALA A 265 -17.75 -8.55 32.40
N VAL A 266 -16.79 -7.82 31.84
CA VAL A 266 -15.41 -7.82 32.30
C VAL A 266 -15.22 -6.68 33.30
N LEU A 267 -14.72 -7.02 34.49
CA LEU A 267 -14.48 -6.09 35.58
C LEU A 267 -12.95 -5.92 35.76
N LEU A 268 -12.57 -4.79 36.32
CA LEU A 268 -11.18 -4.51 36.72
C LEU A 268 -11.06 -4.52 38.25
N ASP A 269 -10.02 -5.10 38.76
CA ASP A 269 -9.69 -5.02 40.18
C ASP A 269 -8.86 -3.75 40.50
N GLU A 270 -8.53 -3.55 41.77
CA GLU A 270 -7.73 -2.45 42.29
C GLU A 270 -6.30 -2.40 41.70
N TYR A 271 -5.82 -3.50 41.14
CA TYR A 271 -4.53 -3.62 40.45
C TYR A 271 -4.66 -3.56 38.92
N ASN A 272 -5.82 -3.12 38.41
CA ASN A 272 -6.12 -3.02 36.98
C ASN A 272 -6.06 -4.37 36.22
N ARG A 273 -6.32 -5.49 36.91
CA ARG A 273 -6.38 -6.83 36.31
C ARG A 273 -7.81 -7.17 35.96
N SER A 274 -8.02 -7.68 34.74
CA SER A 274 -9.33 -8.08 34.28
C SER A 274 -9.80 -9.38 34.92
N PHE A 275 -11.07 -9.44 35.30
CA PHE A 275 -11.70 -10.64 35.82
C PHE A 275 -13.19 -10.70 35.45
N VAL A 276 -13.76 -11.91 35.54
CA VAL A 276 -15.17 -12.14 35.34
C VAL A 276 -15.72 -12.96 36.54
N TRP A 277 -17.03 -12.86 36.76
CA TRP A 277 -17.71 -13.74 37.69
C TRP A 277 -18.26 -14.98 36.97
N VAL A 278 -17.84 -16.16 37.39
CA VAL A 278 -18.32 -17.46 36.90
C VAL A 278 -19.22 -18.07 37.95
N VAL A 279 -20.34 -18.64 37.52
CA VAL A 279 -21.29 -19.35 38.42
C VAL A 279 -21.02 -20.86 38.35
N ARG A 280 -20.62 -21.44 39.48
CA ARG A 280 -20.45 -22.90 39.65
C ARG A 280 -21.23 -23.37 40.87
N GLY A 281 -22.13 -24.34 40.68
CA GLY A 281 -22.94 -24.85 41.77
C GLY A 281 -23.81 -23.79 42.48
N GLY A 282 -24.32 -22.79 41.75
CA GLY A 282 -25.14 -21.69 42.26
C GLY A 282 -24.38 -20.66 43.11
N LYS A 283 -23.05 -20.67 43.06
CA LYS A 283 -22.17 -19.68 43.70
C LYS A 283 -21.30 -18.98 42.70
N THR A 284 -20.97 -17.71 42.96
CA THR A 284 -20.05 -16.93 42.16
C THR A 284 -18.60 -17.21 42.55
N THR A 285 -17.75 -17.37 41.56
CA THR A 285 -16.30 -17.48 41.70
C THR A 285 -15.65 -16.50 40.80
N ARG A 286 -14.67 -15.76 41.30
CA ARG A 286 -13.84 -14.83 40.52
C ARG A 286 -12.87 -15.62 39.66
N LYS A 287 -12.81 -15.31 38.37
CA LYS A 287 -11.84 -15.89 37.44
C LYS A 287 -11.09 -14.75 36.75
N ASN A 288 -9.75 -14.69 36.95
CA ASN A 288 -8.92 -13.73 36.27
C ASN A 288 -8.83 -14.12 34.80
N VAL A 289 -8.87 -13.12 33.91
CA VAL A 289 -8.94 -13.31 32.48
C VAL A 289 -8.01 -12.35 31.76
N GLU A 290 -7.59 -12.74 30.58
CA GLU A 290 -6.92 -11.84 29.63
C GLU A 290 -7.93 -11.41 28.59
N THR A 291 -7.91 -10.12 28.25
CA THR A 291 -8.85 -9.54 27.29
C THR A 291 -8.14 -8.99 26.09
N SER A 292 -8.70 -9.24 24.91
CA SER A 292 -8.30 -8.61 23.65
C SER A 292 -9.52 -8.01 22.95
N LEU A 293 -9.28 -7.10 22.00
CA LEU A 293 -10.36 -6.47 21.24
C LEU A 293 -11.12 -7.54 20.44
N GLY A 294 -12.43 -7.60 20.65
CA GLY A 294 -13.36 -8.41 19.87
C GLY A 294 -14.08 -7.55 18.81
N ASN A 295 -15.19 -8.05 18.30
CA ASN A 295 -16.01 -7.36 17.31
C ASN A 295 -17.01 -6.40 17.98
N GLY A 296 -16.96 -5.11 17.63
CA GLY A 296 -17.92 -4.11 18.12
C GLY A 296 -17.84 -3.87 19.63
N SER A 297 -18.94 -4.14 20.36
CA SER A 297 -19.03 -3.97 21.84
C SER A 297 -18.64 -5.21 22.63
N GLN A 298 -18.14 -6.25 21.96
CA GLN A 298 -17.71 -7.50 22.60
C GLN A 298 -16.19 -7.52 22.77
N LEU A 299 -15.72 -8.18 23.83
CA LEU A 299 -14.31 -8.47 24.09
C LEU A 299 -14.07 -9.96 23.91
N LEU A 300 -12.97 -10.34 23.31
CA LEU A 300 -12.49 -11.71 23.32
C LEU A 300 -11.74 -11.95 24.64
N VAL A 301 -12.26 -12.89 25.41
CA VAL A 301 -11.80 -13.18 26.77
C VAL A 301 -11.15 -14.56 26.79
N GLN A 302 -9.90 -14.62 27.23
CA GLN A 302 -9.16 -15.87 27.45
C GLN A 302 -9.12 -16.24 28.92
N GLY A 303 -8.99 -17.53 29.22
CA GLY A 303 -8.91 -18.03 30.58
C GLY A 303 -10.24 -18.49 31.14
N ILE A 304 -11.32 -18.59 30.33
CA ILE A 304 -12.63 -19.14 30.68
C ILE A 304 -12.73 -20.53 30.07
N ASP A 305 -13.25 -21.50 30.84
CA ASP A 305 -13.47 -22.86 30.33
C ASP A 305 -14.75 -22.92 29.50
N ASP A 306 -14.76 -23.77 28.46
CA ASP A 306 -15.94 -24.01 27.65
C ASP A 306 -17.06 -24.56 28.55
N GLY A 307 -18.27 -23.98 28.45
CA GLY A 307 -19.41 -24.35 29.29
C GLY A 307 -19.51 -23.59 30.63
N ASP A 308 -18.54 -22.77 31.02
CA ASP A 308 -18.64 -21.90 32.18
C ASP A 308 -19.81 -20.91 32.05
N SER A 309 -20.60 -20.75 33.11
CA SER A 309 -21.68 -19.75 33.14
C SER A 309 -21.16 -18.42 33.67
N VAL A 310 -20.95 -17.44 32.76
CA VAL A 310 -20.39 -16.13 33.07
C VAL A 310 -21.52 -15.13 33.34
N VAL A 311 -21.40 -14.36 34.42
CA VAL A 311 -22.37 -13.31 34.79
C VAL A 311 -22.16 -12.09 33.84
N VAL A 312 -23.23 -11.70 33.17
CA VAL A 312 -23.24 -10.54 32.24
C VAL A 312 -24.08 -9.36 32.72
N LYS A 313 -25.02 -9.62 33.66
CA LYS A 313 -25.74 -8.55 34.36
C LYS A 313 -25.87 -8.87 35.86
N GLY A 314 -25.78 -7.80 36.66
CA GLY A 314 -25.85 -7.92 38.13
C GLY A 314 -24.48 -8.13 38.80
N MET A 315 -23.37 -8.07 38.05
CA MET A 315 -22.00 -8.29 38.53
C MET A 315 -21.59 -7.37 39.69
N SER A 316 -22.11 -6.15 39.74
CA SER A 316 -21.81 -5.19 40.81
C SER A 316 -22.46 -5.52 42.16
N LYS A 317 -23.40 -6.50 42.20
CA LYS A 317 -24.17 -6.91 43.39
C LYS A 317 -23.69 -8.23 43.96
N VAL A 318 -22.68 -8.84 43.33
CA VAL A 318 -22.16 -10.17 43.75
C VAL A 318 -20.69 -10.07 44.14
N GLY A 319 -20.31 -10.87 45.11
CA GLY A 319 -18.93 -11.05 45.56
C GLY A 319 -18.52 -12.53 45.48
N GLU A 320 -17.30 -12.81 45.87
CA GLU A 320 -16.75 -14.17 45.91
C GLU A 320 -17.57 -15.07 46.84
N GLY A 321 -18.08 -16.20 46.33
CA GLY A 321 -18.84 -17.20 47.11
C GLY A 321 -20.29 -16.87 47.32
N ASP A 322 -20.84 -15.77 46.82
CA ASP A 322 -22.24 -15.41 46.97
C ASP A 322 -23.15 -16.41 46.25
N ARG A 323 -24.32 -16.71 46.86
CA ARG A 323 -25.32 -17.51 46.18
C ARG A 323 -26.13 -16.69 45.23
N VAL A 324 -26.23 -17.18 43.99
CA VAL A 324 -26.96 -16.49 42.92
C VAL A 324 -28.06 -17.38 42.34
N GLN A 325 -29.11 -16.71 41.87
CA GLN A 325 -30.14 -17.32 41.05
C GLN A 325 -29.92 -16.82 39.62
N THR A 326 -29.60 -17.74 38.74
CA THR A 326 -29.34 -17.46 37.34
C THR A 326 -30.64 -17.43 36.55
N ALA A 327 -30.84 -16.35 35.78
CA ALA A 327 -31.77 -16.35 34.64
C ALA A 327 -30.91 -16.57 33.39
N ASN A 328 -31.07 -17.70 32.71
CA ASN A 328 -30.33 -17.95 31.46
C ASN A 328 -30.81 -16.99 30.38
N GLN A 329 -29.91 -16.18 29.83
CA GLN A 329 -30.12 -15.59 28.51
C GLN A 329 -29.64 -16.60 27.45
N THR A 330 -30.54 -16.88 26.51
CA THR A 330 -30.27 -17.67 25.32
C THR A 330 -29.16 -17.02 24.52
N VAL A 331 -28.24 -17.82 24.01
CA VAL A 331 -27.15 -17.44 23.09
C VAL A 331 -27.71 -16.52 22.00
N VAL A 332 -27.21 -15.30 21.91
CA VAL A 332 -27.39 -14.47 20.73
C VAL A 332 -26.37 -14.98 19.71
N GLN A 333 -26.89 -15.54 18.62
CA GLN A 333 -26.10 -15.89 17.41
C GLN A 333 -25.58 -14.65 16.70
#